data_69f4275d16a201cd3ce62017e7317a12
#
_entry.id   69f4275d16a201cd3ce62017e7317a12
#
_cell.length_a   1.000
_cell.length_b   1.000
_cell.length_c   1.000
_cell.angle_alpha   90.00
_cell.angle_beta   90.00
_cell.angle_gamma   90.00
#
_symmetry.space_group_name_H-M   'P 1'
#
loop_
_entity.id
_entity.type
_entity.pdbx_description
1 polymer ?
#
loop_
_entity_poly.entity_id
_entity_poly.type
_entity_poly.pdbx_seq_one_letter_code
_entity_poly.pdbx_strand_id
1 'polypeptide(L)'
;MAGKKVLIIYAHQEPRSFNGSLKKVAVEELSKQGCMVTVSDLYAMNFEPRATRKDITGALSNPELFNYGAEAYEAFKKSSLTSDIVEEQKKVQEADLVIFQFPLYWFSVPAILKGWMDRVLCQGFAFDIPGFYDSGFLKDKLALLSLTTGGTAEMYTKAGVSGDFRYFLWPLQKAEASCSLPLRTVDSSFEAAAYAYEEKCHQVFFL
;
A
#
# COMPACT_ATOMS: atom_id res chain seq x y z
N MET A 1 -6.59 7.21 -19.67
CA MET A 1 -6.88 6.79 -18.26
C MET A 1 -8.29 7.16 -17.80
N ALA A 2 -9.07 7.89 -18.61
CA ALA A 2 -10.43 8.29 -18.23
C ALA A 2 -11.32 7.10 -17.79
N GLY A 3 -12.09 7.30 -16.72
CA GLY A 3 -12.97 6.27 -16.15
C GLY A 3 -12.28 5.25 -15.23
N LYS A 4 -10.95 5.26 -15.12
CA LYS A 4 -10.23 4.35 -14.21
C LYS A 4 -10.39 4.76 -12.74
N LYS A 5 -10.50 3.77 -11.86
CA LYS A 5 -10.59 3.96 -10.41
C LYS A 5 -9.21 3.83 -9.79
N VAL A 6 -8.79 4.83 -9.05
CA VAL A 6 -7.49 4.87 -8.37
C VAL A 6 -7.70 4.96 -6.86
N LEU A 7 -7.09 4.05 -6.12
CA LEU A 7 -7.03 4.11 -4.67
C LEU A 7 -5.63 4.57 -4.25
N ILE A 8 -5.54 5.64 -3.46
CA ILE A 8 -4.30 6.09 -2.84
C ILE A 8 -4.34 5.73 -1.36
N ILE A 9 -3.45 4.86 -0.92
CA ILE A 9 -3.24 4.53 0.49
C ILE A 9 -2.11 5.41 1.00
N TYR A 10 -2.47 6.37 1.82
CA TYR A 10 -1.57 7.42 2.30
C TYR A 10 -1.21 7.19 3.78
N ALA A 11 0.10 7.16 4.06
CA ALA A 11 0.61 6.83 5.38
C ALA A 11 1.64 7.85 5.88
N HIS A 12 1.21 9.09 6.11
CA HIS A 12 2.01 10.12 6.78
C HIS A 12 1.14 10.92 7.74
N GLN A 13 1.66 11.18 8.95
CA GLN A 13 0.95 11.85 10.04
C GLN A 13 0.76 13.37 9.86
N GLU A 14 1.61 14.03 9.06
CA GLU A 14 1.54 15.47 8.81
C GLU A 14 1.02 15.73 7.39
N PRO A 15 -0.19 16.27 7.22
CA PRO A 15 -0.78 16.51 5.89
C PRO A 15 -0.04 17.61 5.09
N ARG A 16 0.74 18.46 5.75
CA ARG A 16 1.57 19.52 5.10
C ARG A 16 2.97 19.03 4.76
N SER A 17 3.27 17.75 4.97
CA SER A 17 4.54 17.13 4.60
C SER A 17 4.72 17.07 3.08
N PHE A 18 5.93 16.74 2.64
CA PHE A 18 6.19 16.46 1.24
C PHE A 18 5.34 15.29 0.72
N ASN A 19 5.17 14.23 1.53
CA ASN A 19 4.24 13.14 1.23
C ASN A 19 2.79 13.63 1.04
N GLY A 20 2.34 14.58 1.87
CA GLY A 20 1.03 15.20 1.75
C GLY A 20 0.88 16.02 0.47
N SER A 21 1.94 16.74 0.06
CA SER A 21 1.99 17.46 -1.20
C SER A 21 1.93 16.51 -2.40
N LEU A 22 2.69 15.41 -2.37
CA LEU A 22 2.65 14.38 -3.42
C LEU A 22 1.25 13.75 -3.54
N LYS A 23 0.62 13.39 -2.41
CA LYS A 23 -0.77 12.91 -2.39
C LYS A 23 -1.70 13.91 -3.07
N LYS A 24 -1.61 15.19 -2.72
CA LYS A 24 -2.46 16.24 -3.27
C LYS A 24 -2.29 16.36 -4.79
N VAL A 25 -1.04 16.45 -5.26
CA VAL A 25 -0.73 16.52 -6.69
C VAL A 25 -1.24 15.29 -7.44
N ALA A 26 -1.04 14.08 -6.87
CA ALA A 26 -1.54 12.85 -7.48
C ALA A 26 -3.07 12.86 -7.64
N VAL A 27 -3.82 13.28 -6.60
CA VAL A 27 -5.27 13.42 -6.66
C VAL A 27 -5.68 14.41 -7.75
N GLU A 28 -5.06 15.59 -7.79
CA GLU A 28 -5.38 16.64 -8.76
C GLU A 28 -5.11 16.19 -10.21
N GLU A 29 -3.93 15.64 -10.48
CA GLU A 29 -3.53 15.25 -11.84
C GLU A 29 -4.32 14.04 -12.36
N LEU A 30 -4.53 13.02 -11.53
CA LEU A 30 -5.35 11.88 -11.91
C LEU A 30 -6.81 12.26 -12.16
N SER A 31 -7.36 13.16 -11.33
CA SER A 31 -8.72 13.67 -11.53
C SER A 31 -8.86 14.49 -12.81
N LYS A 32 -7.88 15.34 -13.15
CA LYS A 32 -7.83 16.06 -14.44
C LYS A 32 -7.81 15.12 -15.65
N GLN A 33 -7.21 13.95 -15.51
CA GLN A 33 -7.19 12.90 -16.53
C GLN A 33 -8.48 12.07 -16.57
N GLY A 34 -9.48 12.40 -15.77
CA GLY A 34 -10.79 11.72 -15.74
C GLY A 34 -10.79 10.43 -14.91
N CYS A 35 -9.81 10.23 -14.01
CA CYS A 35 -9.84 9.13 -13.07
C CYS A 35 -10.75 9.44 -11.86
N MET A 36 -11.36 8.40 -11.32
CA MET A 36 -12.06 8.46 -10.03
C MET A 36 -11.06 8.12 -8.92
N VAL A 37 -10.67 9.11 -8.11
CA VAL A 37 -9.65 8.94 -7.09
C VAL A 37 -10.27 8.84 -5.71
N THR A 38 -9.98 7.75 -5.01
CA THR A 38 -10.31 7.54 -3.59
C THR A 38 -9.03 7.57 -2.77
N VAL A 39 -9.06 8.20 -1.59
CA VAL A 39 -7.91 8.26 -0.69
C VAL A 39 -8.26 7.59 0.63
N SER A 40 -7.46 6.63 1.05
CA SER A 40 -7.41 6.09 2.41
C SER A 40 -6.26 6.75 3.15
N ASP A 41 -6.56 7.85 3.85
CA ASP A 41 -5.58 8.54 4.71
C ASP A 41 -5.57 7.85 6.08
N LEU A 42 -4.61 6.94 6.28
CA LEU A 42 -4.60 6.02 7.42
C LEU A 42 -4.49 6.75 8.76
N TYR A 43 -3.78 7.88 8.81
CA TYR A 43 -3.68 8.69 10.04
C TYR A 43 -4.97 9.48 10.30
N ALA A 44 -5.56 10.10 9.28
CA ALA A 44 -6.81 10.83 9.42
C ALA A 44 -7.99 9.90 9.79
N MET A 45 -7.95 8.66 9.30
CA MET A 45 -8.93 7.62 9.63
C MET A 45 -8.73 7.03 11.03
N ASN A 46 -7.61 7.31 11.71
CA ASN A 46 -7.17 6.60 12.92
C ASN A 46 -7.19 5.07 12.71
N PHE A 47 -6.69 4.62 11.56
CA PHE A 47 -6.70 3.20 11.22
C PHE A 47 -5.92 2.39 12.26
N GLU A 48 -6.54 1.32 12.81
CA GLU A 48 -5.89 0.43 13.77
C GLU A 48 -4.88 -0.47 13.05
N PRO A 49 -3.57 -0.35 13.32
CA PRO A 49 -2.56 -1.16 12.62
C PRO A 49 -2.39 -2.56 13.21
N ARG A 50 -2.87 -2.81 14.42
CA ARG A 50 -2.64 -4.08 15.11
C ARG A 50 -3.62 -5.14 14.64
N ALA A 51 -3.08 -6.23 14.12
CA ALA A 51 -3.83 -7.45 13.84
C ALA A 51 -4.18 -8.15 15.15
N THR A 52 -5.45 -8.18 15.52
CA THR A 52 -5.91 -8.68 16.81
C THR A 52 -7.19 -9.50 16.68
N ARG A 53 -7.55 -10.20 17.77
CA ARG A 53 -8.83 -10.90 17.89
C ARG A 53 -10.06 -9.98 17.67
N LYS A 54 -9.92 -8.67 17.91
CA LYS A 54 -11.01 -7.69 17.71
C LYS A 54 -11.40 -7.49 16.25
N ASP A 55 -10.57 -7.92 15.33
CA ASP A 55 -10.83 -7.83 13.88
C ASP A 55 -11.93 -8.81 13.42
N ILE A 56 -12.27 -9.76 14.31
CA ILE A 56 -13.29 -10.78 14.05
C ILE A 56 -14.52 -10.49 14.92
N THR A 57 -15.64 -10.20 14.26
CA THR A 57 -16.91 -9.85 14.94
C THR A 57 -17.74 -11.08 15.32
N GLY A 58 -17.41 -12.23 14.75
CA GLY A 58 -18.11 -13.50 15.03
C GLY A 58 -17.38 -14.39 16.03
N ALA A 59 -17.91 -15.61 16.22
CA ALA A 59 -17.21 -16.64 16.98
C ALA A 59 -15.94 -17.09 16.28
N LEU A 60 -14.87 -17.29 17.03
CA LEU A 60 -13.63 -17.85 16.52
C LEU A 60 -13.83 -19.31 16.09
N SER A 61 -13.07 -19.73 15.09
CA SER A 61 -13.05 -21.13 14.65
C SER A 61 -12.30 -22.01 15.65
N ASN A 62 -11.27 -21.45 16.32
CA ASN A 62 -10.58 -22.11 17.42
C ASN A 62 -10.41 -21.14 18.60
N PRO A 63 -11.30 -21.19 19.62
CA PRO A 63 -11.22 -20.32 20.77
C PRO A 63 -10.04 -20.62 21.71
N GLU A 64 -9.51 -21.86 21.67
CA GLU A 64 -8.42 -22.30 22.56
C GLU A 64 -7.05 -21.79 22.10
N LEU A 65 -6.85 -21.69 20.77
CA LEU A 65 -5.60 -21.24 20.19
C LEU A 65 -5.85 -20.20 19.09
N PHE A 66 -5.62 -18.95 19.41
CA PHE A 66 -5.80 -17.87 18.44
C PHE A 66 -4.67 -17.82 17.40
N ASN A 67 -5.00 -18.16 16.15
CA ASN A 67 -4.14 -17.98 14.98
C ASN A 67 -4.77 -16.92 14.08
N TYR A 68 -4.17 -15.72 14.03
CA TYR A 68 -4.76 -14.59 13.32
C TYR A 68 -5.03 -14.90 11.85
N GLY A 69 -4.08 -15.49 11.13
CA GLY A 69 -4.24 -15.79 9.71
C GLY A 69 -5.40 -16.76 9.43
N ALA A 70 -5.50 -17.83 10.21
CA ALA A 70 -6.58 -18.79 10.11
C ALA A 70 -7.95 -18.17 10.46
N GLU A 71 -8.00 -17.41 11.55
CA GLU A 71 -9.24 -16.78 12.02
C GLU A 71 -9.70 -15.66 11.07
N ALA A 72 -8.79 -14.86 10.53
CA ALA A 72 -9.10 -13.83 9.53
C ALA A 72 -9.64 -14.45 8.22
N TYR A 73 -9.07 -15.57 7.79
CA TYR A 73 -9.57 -16.32 6.62
C TYR A 73 -11.00 -16.85 6.85
N GLU A 74 -11.24 -17.49 7.99
CA GLU A 74 -12.58 -17.95 8.34
C GLU A 74 -13.59 -16.80 8.48
N ALA A 75 -13.16 -15.68 9.06
CA ALA A 75 -13.99 -14.49 9.21
C ALA A 75 -14.30 -13.85 7.85
N PHE A 76 -13.33 -13.80 6.92
CA PHE A 76 -13.56 -13.34 5.55
C PHE A 76 -14.65 -14.17 4.87
N LYS A 77 -14.55 -15.50 4.90
CA LYS A 77 -15.57 -16.41 4.31
C LYS A 77 -16.96 -16.22 4.90
N LYS A 78 -17.04 -15.90 6.18
CA LYS A 78 -18.30 -15.72 6.92
C LYS A 78 -18.79 -14.27 6.93
N SER A 79 -18.10 -13.34 6.26
CA SER A 79 -18.38 -11.90 6.28
C SER A 79 -18.43 -11.34 7.72
N SER A 80 -17.52 -11.78 8.58
CA SER A 80 -17.44 -11.43 9.99
C SER A 80 -16.13 -10.71 10.37
N LEU A 81 -15.47 -10.07 9.41
CA LEU A 81 -14.43 -9.08 9.68
C LEU A 81 -15.03 -7.76 10.11
N THR A 82 -14.25 -6.94 10.83
CA THR A 82 -14.67 -5.58 11.22
C THR A 82 -14.90 -4.67 10.00
N SER A 83 -15.76 -3.68 10.14
CA SER A 83 -16.18 -2.80 9.03
C SER A 83 -15.02 -2.02 8.43
N ASP A 84 -14.05 -1.59 9.24
CA ASP A 84 -12.86 -0.89 8.76
C ASP A 84 -12.04 -1.73 7.76
N ILE A 85 -11.89 -3.04 8.02
CA ILE A 85 -11.23 -3.98 7.09
C ILE A 85 -12.08 -4.16 5.84
N VAL A 86 -13.38 -4.41 6.00
CA VAL A 86 -14.30 -4.68 4.88
C VAL A 86 -14.39 -3.46 3.95
N GLU A 87 -14.43 -2.25 4.49
CA GLU A 87 -14.45 -1.02 3.71
C GLU A 87 -13.17 -0.82 2.89
N GLU A 88 -12.00 -1.10 3.49
CA GLU A 88 -10.72 -1.03 2.77
C GLU A 88 -10.63 -2.13 1.69
N GLN A 89 -11.07 -3.35 1.98
CA GLN A 89 -11.14 -4.42 0.99
C GLN A 89 -12.02 -4.03 -0.21
N LYS A 90 -13.18 -3.41 0.04
CA LYS A 90 -14.06 -2.91 -1.02
C LYS A 90 -13.36 -1.86 -1.89
N LYS A 91 -12.65 -0.90 -1.29
CA LYS A 91 -11.89 0.11 -2.04
C LYS A 91 -10.81 -0.53 -2.93
N VAL A 92 -10.05 -1.50 -2.38
CA VAL A 92 -9.07 -2.26 -3.16
C VAL A 92 -9.73 -3.01 -4.29
N GLN A 93 -10.85 -3.69 -4.03
CA GLN A 93 -11.56 -4.48 -5.03
C GLN A 93 -12.07 -3.61 -6.19
N GLU A 94 -12.53 -2.40 -5.91
CA GLU A 94 -13.04 -1.47 -6.92
C GLU A 94 -11.92 -0.77 -7.72
N ALA A 95 -10.71 -0.66 -7.18
CA ALA A 95 -9.61 0.05 -7.81
C ALA A 95 -9.03 -0.70 -9.02
N ASP A 96 -8.69 0.02 -10.08
CA ASP A 96 -7.84 -0.45 -11.18
C ASP A 96 -6.34 -0.26 -10.86
N LEU A 97 -6.02 0.78 -10.07
CA LEU A 97 -4.67 1.12 -9.63
C LEU A 97 -4.68 1.43 -8.13
N VAL A 98 -3.74 0.82 -7.40
CA VAL A 98 -3.49 1.11 -5.98
C VAL A 98 -2.14 1.81 -5.85
N ILE A 99 -2.13 3.01 -5.30
CA ILE A 99 -0.92 3.80 -5.03
C ILE A 99 -0.65 3.79 -3.53
N PHE A 100 0.53 3.32 -3.13
CA PHE A 100 1.01 3.40 -1.76
C PHE A 100 1.91 4.63 -1.62
N GLN A 101 1.45 5.67 -0.94
CA GLN A 101 2.20 6.91 -0.72
C GLN A 101 2.68 6.98 0.74
N PHE A 102 4.01 6.88 0.97
CA PHE A 102 4.56 6.78 2.31
C PHE A 102 6.01 7.26 2.42
N PRO A 103 6.47 7.65 3.62
CA PRO A 103 7.89 7.86 3.91
C PRO A 103 8.57 6.52 4.21
N LEU A 104 9.81 6.36 3.81
CA LEU A 104 10.61 5.19 4.17
C LEU A 104 11.03 5.27 5.64
N TYR A 105 10.54 4.35 6.47
CA TYR A 105 10.92 4.22 7.87
C TYR A 105 11.65 2.89 8.09
N TRP A 106 12.89 2.95 8.56
CA TRP A 106 13.72 1.76 8.81
C TRP A 106 13.78 0.81 7.60
N PHE A 107 14.02 1.39 6.41
CA PHE A 107 14.06 0.65 5.13
C PHE A 107 12.76 -0.11 4.80
N SER A 108 11.63 0.32 5.33
CA SER A 108 10.34 -0.32 5.12
C SER A 108 9.21 0.71 5.15
N VAL A 109 7.97 0.24 5.11
CA VAL A 109 6.77 1.07 5.25
C VAL A 109 6.56 1.48 6.72
N PRO A 110 5.86 2.60 6.98
CA PRO A 110 5.42 2.95 8.33
C PRO A 110 4.54 1.86 8.95
N ALA A 111 4.60 1.69 10.28
CA ALA A 111 3.86 0.66 11.00
C ALA A 111 2.35 0.66 10.70
N ILE A 112 1.76 1.84 10.52
CA ILE A 112 0.33 1.96 10.19
C ILE A 112 0.01 1.36 8.81
N LEU A 113 0.89 1.51 7.83
CA LEU A 113 0.74 0.92 6.49
C LEU A 113 1.00 -0.60 6.52
N LYS A 114 2.00 -1.04 7.30
CA LYS A 114 2.24 -2.48 7.50
C LYS A 114 1.03 -3.15 8.13
N GLY A 115 0.43 -2.52 9.15
CA GLY A 115 -0.78 -3.02 9.76
C GLY A 115 -1.99 -3.03 8.81
N TRP A 116 -2.09 -2.04 7.94
CA TRP A 116 -3.09 -2.06 6.88
C TRP A 116 -2.91 -3.28 5.96
N MET A 117 -1.68 -3.55 5.52
CA MET A 117 -1.38 -4.74 4.70
C MET A 117 -1.72 -6.03 5.45
N ASP A 118 -1.31 -6.15 6.72
CA ASP A 118 -1.52 -7.35 7.53
C ASP A 118 -3.01 -7.67 7.76
N ARG A 119 -3.85 -6.62 7.87
CA ARG A 119 -5.27 -6.78 8.19
C ARG A 119 -6.16 -6.87 6.94
N VAL A 120 -5.86 -6.06 5.93
CA VAL A 120 -6.71 -5.94 4.72
C VAL A 120 -6.43 -7.03 3.71
N LEU A 121 -5.12 -7.34 3.46
CA LEU A 121 -4.70 -8.31 2.46
C LEU A 121 -4.72 -9.76 3.01
N CYS A 122 -5.79 -10.14 3.68
CA CYS A 122 -5.92 -11.47 4.27
C CYS A 122 -6.11 -12.56 3.21
N GLN A 123 -5.84 -13.81 3.60
CA GLN A 123 -6.17 -15.00 2.80
C GLN A 123 -7.69 -15.04 2.51
N GLY A 124 -8.05 -15.46 1.33
CA GLY A 124 -9.41 -15.46 0.81
C GLY A 124 -9.77 -14.17 0.07
N PHE A 125 -9.20 -13.02 0.48
CA PHE A 125 -9.39 -11.74 -0.20
C PHE A 125 -8.29 -11.47 -1.25
N ALA A 126 -7.03 -11.49 -0.85
CA ALA A 126 -5.92 -11.11 -1.72
C ALA A 126 -5.23 -12.32 -2.39
N PHE A 127 -5.22 -13.44 -1.72
CA PHE A 127 -4.61 -14.71 -2.16
C PHE A 127 -5.31 -15.91 -1.50
N ASP A 128 -5.04 -17.10 -2.02
CA ASP A 128 -5.42 -18.38 -1.37
C ASP A 128 -4.38 -19.47 -1.69
N ILE A 129 -4.56 -20.69 -1.20
CA ILE A 129 -3.71 -21.85 -1.47
C ILE A 129 -4.55 -22.96 -2.12
N PRO A 130 -4.35 -23.25 -3.42
CA PRO A 130 -3.53 -22.56 -4.41
C PRO A 130 -4.20 -21.25 -4.89
N GLY A 131 -3.44 -20.23 -5.25
CA GLY A 131 -3.99 -18.96 -5.71
C GLY A 131 -3.17 -17.76 -5.21
N PHE A 132 -1.83 -17.84 -5.38
CA PHE A 132 -0.89 -16.81 -5.03
C PHE A 132 0.06 -16.53 -6.21
N TYR A 133 0.86 -15.47 -6.13
CA TYR A 133 1.66 -14.93 -7.24
C TYR A 133 0.80 -14.69 -8.48
N ASP A 134 1.15 -15.24 -9.64
CA ASP A 134 0.43 -15.02 -10.91
C ASP A 134 -1.03 -15.50 -10.91
N SER A 135 -1.43 -16.27 -9.90
CA SER A 135 -2.79 -16.76 -9.68
C SER A 135 -3.53 -16.10 -8.52
N GLY A 136 -2.96 -15.06 -7.91
CA GLY A 136 -3.61 -14.31 -6.82
C GLY A 136 -4.84 -13.54 -7.30
N PHE A 137 -5.66 -13.08 -6.35
CA PHE A 137 -6.98 -12.53 -6.65
C PHE A 137 -6.97 -11.06 -7.07
N LEU A 138 -5.81 -10.37 -6.97
CA LEU A 138 -5.66 -8.97 -7.36
C LEU A 138 -4.90 -8.78 -8.69
N LYS A 139 -4.78 -9.83 -9.49
CA LYS A 139 -3.99 -9.87 -10.74
C LYS A 139 -4.40 -8.86 -11.83
N ASP A 140 -5.66 -8.41 -11.79
CA ASP A 140 -6.19 -7.45 -12.78
C ASP A 140 -5.98 -5.99 -12.37
N LYS A 141 -5.26 -5.75 -11.27
CA LYS A 141 -4.99 -4.43 -10.72
C LYS A 141 -3.51 -4.07 -10.87
N LEU A 142 -3.23 -2.77 -10.92
CA LEU A 142 -1.86 -2.25 -10.90
C LEU A 142 -1.53 -1.74 -9.49
N ALA A 143 -0.27 -1.87 -9.09
CA ALA A 143 0.25 -1.25 -7.88
C ALA A 143 1.39 -0.28 -8.22
N LEU A 144 1.49 0.81 -7.45
CA LEU A 144 2.55 1.80 -7.51
C LEU A 144 3.03 2.12 -6.10
N LEU A 145 4.33 1.96 -5.85
CA LEU A 145 4.97 2.46 -4.64
C LEU A 145 5.50 3.87 -4.89
N SER A 146 4.98 4.84 -4.17
CA SER A 146 5.45 6.23 -4.14
C SER A 146 5.99 6.52 -2.76
N LEU A 147 7.32 6.60 -2.64
CA LEU A 147 7.96 6.74 -1.34
C LEU A 147 8.98 7.87 -1.31
N THR A 148 9.19 8.41 -0.12
CA THR A 148 10.18 9.44 0.13
C THR A 148 11.25 8.94 1.09
N THR A 149 12.47 9.41 0.95
CA THR A 149 13.59 9.08 1.82
C THR A 149 14.18 10.35 2.42
N GLY A 150 14.81 10.23 3.59
CA GLY A 150 15.57 11.33 4.20
C GLY A 150 16.99 11.47 3.65
N GLY A 151 17.46 10.51 2.86
CA GLY A 151 18.77 10.53 2.24
C GLY A 151 18.71 10.86 0.75
N THR A 152 19.88 11.18 0.15
CA THR A 152 19.99 11.46 -1.28
C THR A 152 20.04 10.15 -2.11
N ALA A 153 19.81 10.22 -3.44
CA ALA A 153 19.82 9.06 -4.32
C ALA A 153 21.14 8.29 -4.26
N GLU A 154 22.26 9.01 -4.17
CA GLU A 154 23.58 8.41 -4.11
C GLU A 154 23.76 7.47 -2.91
N MET A 155 23.08 7.75 -1.80
CA MET A 155 23.11 6.89 -0.61
C MET A 155 22.48 5.52 -0.86
N TYR A 156 21.54 5.43 -1.81
CA TYR A 156 20.75 4.22 -2.11
C TYR A 156 21.18 3.51 -3.39
N THR A 157 22.41 3.74 -3.83
CA THR A 157 23.04 3.01 -4.94
C THR A 157 23.80 1.77 -4.45
N LYS A 158 24.27 0.92 -5.36
CA LYS A 158 25.10 -0.25 -5.02
C LYS A 158 26.35 0.08 -4.21
N ALA A 159 26.94 1.27 -4.45
CA ALA A 159 28.12 1.74 -3.73
C ALA A 159 27.77 2.74 -2.62
N GLY A 160 26.50 3.08 -2.46
CA GLY A 160 26.03 4.03 -1.46
C GLY A 160 26.03 3.45 -0.05
N VAL A 161 26.12 4.32 0.95
CA VAL A 161 26.21 3.94 2.37
C VAL A 161 24.98 3.17 2.86
N SER A 162 23.80 3.40 2.27
CA SER A 162 22.56 2.70 2.60
C SER A 162 22.33 1.43 1.77
N GLY A 163 23.20 1.16 0.79
CA GLY A 163 23.06 0.06 -0.14
C GLY A 163 21.98 0.29 -1.21
N ASP A 164 21.85 -0.64 -2.13
CA ASP A 164 20.93 -0.55 -3.26
C ASP A 164 19.46 -0.65 -2.79
N PHE A 165 18.65 0.36 -3.15
CA PHE A 165 17.23 0.43 -2.77
C PHE A 165 16.43 -0.81 -3.19
N ARG A 166 16.83 -1.53 -4.24
CA ARG A 166 16.17 -2.76 -4.70
C ARG A 166 16.19 -3.87 -3.67
N TYR A 167 17.16 -3.89 -2.75
CA TYR A 167 17.24 -4.91 -1.70
C TYR A 167 16.21 -4.71 -0.60
N PHE A 168 16.00 -3.50 -0.14
CA PHE A 168 15.00 -3.26 0.93
C PHE A 168 13.57 -3.13 0.39
N LEU A 169 13.39 -2.83 -0.89
CA LEU A 169 12.07 -2.83 -1.52
C LEU A 169 11.64 -4.21 -2.01
N TRP A 170 12.58 -5.15 -2.18
CA TRP A 170 12.27 -6.50 -2.66
C TRP A 170 11.18 -7.22 -1.85
N PRO A 171 11.13 -7.17 -0.50
CA PRO A 171 10.05 -7.81 0.27
C PRO A 171 8.68 -7.23 -0.06
N LEU A 172 8.57 -5.91 -0.24
CA LEU A 172 7.31 -5.26 -0.62
C LEU A 172 6.89 -5.67 -2.03
N GLN A 173 7.81 -5.63 -3.00
CA GLN A 173 7.55 -6.06 -4.36
C GLN A 173 7.10 -7.54 -4.43
N LYS A 174 7.69 -8.41 -3.60
CA LYS A 174 7.31 -9.82 -3.53
C LYS A 174 6.00 -10.07 -2.78
N ALA A 175 5.72 -9.31 -1.72
CA ALA A 175 4.46 -9.40 -1.00
C ALA A 175 3.28 -8.99 -1.89
N GLU A 176 3.43 -7.91 -2.64
CA GLU A 176 2.42 -7.46 -3.60
C GLU A 176 2.27 -8.45 -4.77
N ALA A 177 3.38 -8.99 -5.28
CA ALA A 177 3.34 -10.06 -6.28
C ALA A 177 2.61 -11.31 -5.75
N SER A 178 2.69 -11.63 -4.46
CA SER A 178 1.96 -12.76 -3.86
C SER A 178 0.43 -12.60 -3.95
N CYS A 179 -0.04 -11.36 -3.97
CA CYS A 179 -1.44 -11.02 -4.20
C CYS A 179 -1.76 -10.82 -5.71
N SER A 180 -0.78 -11.06 -6.59
CA SER A 180 -0.83 -10.76 -8.03
C SER A 180 -1.11 -9.27 -8.34
N LEU A 181 -0.66 -8.35 -7.49
CA LEU A 181 -0.59 -6.94 -7.82
C LEU A 181 0.68 -6.69 -8.64
N PRO A 182 0.61 -6.55 -9.98
CA PRO A 182 1.80 -6.29 -10.77
C PRO A 182 2.31 -4.87 -10.51
N LEU A 183 3.47 -4.76 -9.87
CA LEU A 183 4.21 -3.51 -9.77
C LEU A 183 4.73 -3.13 -11.14
N ARG A 184 4.40 -1.92 -11.58
CA ARG A 184 5.08 -1.30 -12.71
C ARG A 184 6.09 -0.30 -12.19
N THR A 185 7.34 -0.47 -12.59
CA THR A 185 8.34 0.60 -12.51
C THR A 185 7.92 1.71 -13.46
N VAL A 186 7.78 2.92 -12.93
CA VAL A 186 7.58 4.09 -13.78
C VAL A 186 8.94 4.47 -14.33
N ASP A 187 9.06 4.44 -15.64
CA ASP A 187 10.25 4.89 -16.37
C ASP A 187 10.52 6.37 -16.06
N SER A 188 11.79 6.76 -16.12
CA SER A 188 12.38 8.06 -15.79
C SER A 188 11.71 9.30 -16.43
N SER A 189 10.75 9.12 -17.31
CA SER A 189 9.94 10.21 -17.87
C SER A 189 9.02 10.90 -16.85
N PHE A 190 8.79 10.30 -15.66
CA PHE A 190 8.08 10.94 -14.54
C PHE A 190 9.01 11.75 -13.62
N GLU A 191 10.30 11.72 -13.81
CA GLU A 191 11.27 12.58 -13.10
C GLU A 191 10.98 14.07 -13.29
N ALA A 192 10.37 14.48 -14.38
CA ALA A 192 10.06 15.88 -14.66
C ALA A 192 9.04 16.52 -13.68
N ALA A 193 8.17 15.75 -13.05
CA ALA A 193 7.22 16.27 -12.05
C ALA A 193 7.83 16.35 -10.63
N ALA A 194 8.85 15.57 -10.34
CA ALA A 194 9.56 15.58 -9.04
C ALA A 194 10.57 16.74 -8.94
N TYR A 195 11.11 17.22 -10.06
CA TYR A 195 12.13 18.28 -10.11
C TYR A 195 11.63 19.69 -9.76
N ALA A 196 10.34 19.93 -9.66
CA ALA A 196 9.80 21.27 -9.37
C ALA A 196 9.88 21.68 -7.88
N TYR A 197 10.49 20.86 -7.00
CA TYR A 197 10.56 21.14 -5.55
C TYR A 197 11.95 20.88 -4.95
N GLU A 198 12.98 21.36 -5.59
CA GLU A 198 14.41 21.07 -5.32
C GLU A 198 15.07 21.83 -4.16
N GLU A 199 14.36 22.33 -3.16
CA GLU A 199 15.07 23.10 -2.11
C GLU A 199 15.22 22.40 -0.74
N LYS A 200 14.72 21.18 -0.48
CA LYS A 200 15.00 20.48 0.80
C LYS A 200 15.02 18.96 0.63
N CYS A 201 16.21 18.38 0.54
CA CYS A 201 16.61 17.00 0.93
C CYS A 201 15.51 15.91 0.97
N HIS A 202 14.71 15.73 -0.06
CA HIS A 202 13.78 14.62 -0.15
C HIS A 202 13.80 14.05 -1.57
N GLN A 203 14.06 12.76 -1.69
CA GLN A 203 13.95 12.08 -2.97
C GLN A 203 12.69 11.22 -3.00
N VAL A 204 12.07 11.19 -4.17
CA VAL A 204 10.89 10.38 -4.45
C VAL A 204 11.33 9.23 -5.33
N PHE A 205 11.03 8.01 -4.91
CA PHE A 205 11.16 6.83 -5.74
C PHE A 205 9.76 6.40 -6.17
N PHE A 206 9.55 6.29 -7.47
CA PHE A 206 8.38 5.64 -8.05
C PHE A 206 8.81 4.27 -8.59
N LEU A 207 8.15 3.23 -8.14
CA LEU A 207 8.42 1.84 -8.51
C LEU A 207 7.18 1.15 -9.02
#